data_878f22d08201a376181dca47490c3e88
#
_entry.id   878f22d08201a376181dca47490c3e88
#
_cell.length_a   1.000
_cell.length_b   1.000
_cell.length_c   1.000
_cell.angle_alpha   90.00
_cell.angle_beta   90.00
_cell.angle_gamma   90.00
#
_symmetry.space_group_name_H-M   'P 1'
#
loop_
_entity.id
_entity.type
_entity.pdbx_description
1 polymer ?
#
loop_
_entity_poly.entity_id
_entity_poly.type
_entity_poly.pdbx_seq_one_letter_code
_entity_poly.pdbx_strand_id
1 'polypeptide(L)'
;RAKRARESAKERFIIGILKANDERLSRLGQPLLLDTLASFICLRGWYCGRAMLAIDPQTGETYADITPWDPLHVSWGMGPKGLKWICHKTKKTLAEVEEEYGPGFAEEGLSEPANDWYFKRQMSDDSGGVDVYDWYDEAYNIVVVNGKYAKPPTPHTPINRVPAFFGAVGPLPLIQSRGFRANQNLAHQGESIFAANRRIYEKVNLILSTMLQLVALSRNHPFFYVSRDGSKTAKDNPWLEGSQVPLAEGEEIRLAQLLEMSKDTGAFLGLVTAEIQRGSLPYSVYGQLAFQLSGYAVNLLKQATDAPVLPRQQAIENCGRQIANAICDQFATGAYGTLELQGWSQNRDW
;
A
#
# COMPACT_ATOMS: atom_id res chain seq x y z
N ARG A 1 -43.37 5.42 -9.22
CA ARG A 1 -43.07 4.04 -9.63
C ARG A 1 -41.95 4.02 -10.68
N ALA A 2 -42.00 4.79 -11.77
CA ALA A 2 -41.01 4.81 -12.84
C ALA A 2 -39.58 5.17 -12.33
N LYS A 3 -39.44 6.14 -11.41
CA LYS A 3 -38.14 6.52 -10.82
C LYS A 3 -37.50 5.33 -10.08
N ARG A 4 -38.27 4.63 -9.23
CA ARG A 4 -37.77 3.45 -8.49
C ARG A 4 -37.37 2.30 -9.42
N ALA A 5 -38.13 2.06 -10.50
CA ALA A 5 -37.78 1.05 -11.48
C ALA A 5 -36.45 1.37 -12.19
N ARG A 6 -36.23 2.65 -12.51
CA ARG A 6 -34.98 3.13 -13.15
C ARG A 6 -33.77 3.05 -12.19
N GLU A 7 -33.97 3.39 -10.93
CA GLU A 7 -32.94 3.25 -9.89
C GLU A 7 -32.58 1.78 -9.68
N SER A 8 -33.57 0.89 -9.58
CA SER A 8 -33.34 -0.56 -9.46
C SER A 8 -32.66 -1.17 -10.69
N ALA A 9 -32.94 -0.67 -11.91
CA ALA A 9 -32.25 -1.11 -13.11
C ALA A 9 -30.77 -0.69 -13.13
N LYS A 10 -30.48 0.56 -12.72
CA LYS A 10 -29.09 1.05 -12.59
C LYS A 10 -28.32 0.26 -11.54
N GLU A 11 -28.92 -0.02 -10.41
CA GLU A 11 -28.32 -0.80 -9.35
C GLU A 11 -27.95 -2.21 -9.82
N ARG A 12 -28.88 -2.91 -10.49
CA ARG A 12 -28.62 -4.23 -11.07
C ARG A 12 -27.51 -4.19 -12.11
N PHE A 13 -27.49 -3.17 -12.98
CA PHE A 13 -26.47 -2.97 -13.97
C PHE A 13 -25.08 -2.83 -13.31
N ILE A 14 -24.93 -1.99 -12.31
CA ILE A 14 -23.65 -1.79 -11.61
C ILE A 14 -23.21 -3.06 -10.87
N ILE A 15 -24.13 -3.76 -10.20
CA ILE A 15 -23.81 -5.02 -9.52
C ILE A 15 -23.32 -6.06 -10.54
N GLY A 16 -23.98 -6.18 -11.68
CA GLY A 16 -23.56 -7.10 -12.75
C GLY A 16 -22.19 -6.76 -13.32
N ILE A 17 -21.92 -5.47 -13.56
CA ILE A 17 -20.60 -4.98 -14.01
C ILE A 17 -19.49 -5.31 -13.00
N LEU A 18 -19.71 -5.01 -11.72
CA LEU A 18 -18.70 -5.28 -10.69
C LEU A 18 -18.41 -6.78 -10.57
N LYS A 19 -19.46 -7.62 -10.64
CA LYS A 19 -19.32 -9.07 -10.62
C LYS A 19 -18.54 -9.59 -11.82
N ALA A 20 -18.88 -9.15 -13.04
CA ALA A 20 -18.16 -9.52 -14.26
C ALA A 20 -16.68 -9.08 -14.20
N ASN A 21 -16.42 -7.89 -13.63
CA ASN A 21 -15.06 -7.43 -13.44
C ASN A 21 -14.30 -8.27 -12.40
N ASP A 22 -14.92 -8.66 -11.30
CA ASP A 22 -14.30 -9.53 -10.29
C ASP A 22 -13.97 -10.91 -10.86
N GLU A 23 -14.85 -11.47 -11.71
CA GLU A 23 -14.55 -12.69 -12.45
C GLU A 23 -13.36 -12.53 -13.40
N ARG A 24 -13.25 -11.37 -14.07
CA ARG A 24 -12.10 -11.04 -14.92
C ARG A 24 -10.81 -10.97 -14.09
N LEU A 25 -10.80 -10.24 -12.97
CA LEU A 25 -9.64 -10.13 -12.07
C LEU A 25 -9.22 -11.51 -11.54
N SER A 26 -10.19 -12.34 -11.16
CA SER A 26 -9.92 -13.70 -10.70
C SER A 26 -9.27 -14.58 -11.78
N ARG A 27 -9.70 -14.48 -13.05
CA ARG A 27 -9.05 -15.18 -14.19
C ARG A 27 -7.61 -14.71 -14.40
N LEU A 28 -7.32 -13.45 -14.09
CA LEU A 28 -5.97 -12.89 -14.15
C LEU A 28 -5.12 -13.22 -12.90
N GLY A 29 -5.66 -14.02 -11.97
CA GLY A 29 -4.98 -14.36 -10.72
C GLY A 29 -4.86 -13.18 -9.74
N GLN A 30 -5.66 -12.13 -9.94
CA GLN A 30 -5.66 -10.93 -9.09
C GLN A 30 -6.74 -11.05 -8.01
N PRO A 31 -6.55 -10.41 -6.84
CA PRO A 31 -7.58 -10.32 -5.81
C PRO A 31 -8.82 -9.57 -6.32
N LEU A 32 -9.94 -9.76 -5.65
CA LEU A 32 -11.17 -9.04 -5.96
C LEU A 32 -10.99 -7.52 -5.83
N LEU A 33 -11.74 -6.77 -6.62
CA LEU A 33 -11.66 -5.31 -6.66
C LEU A 33 -11.77 -4.68 -5.27
N LEU A 34 -12.77 -5.10 -4.50
CA LEU A 34 -13.02 -4.54 -3.17
C LEU A 34 -11.89 -4.84 -2.19
N ASP A 35 -11.32 -6.04 -2.22
CA ASP A 35 -10.22 -6.45 -1.33
C ASP A 35 -8.96 -5.64 -1.61
N THR A 36 -8.64 -5.43 -2.89
CA THR A 36 -7.51 -4.61 -3.30
C THR A 36 -7.70 -3.14 -2.90
N LEU A 37 -8.88 -2.58 -3.16
CA LEU A 37 -9.21 -1.20 -2.78
C LEU A 37 -9.20 -1.00 -1.27
N ALA A 38 -9.74 -1.95 -0.49
CA ALA A 38 -9.72 -1.89 0.96
C ALA A 38 -8.27 -1.91 1.50
N SER A 39 -7.41 -2.74 0.90
CA SER A 39 -5.98 -2.79 1.24
C SER A 39 -5.30 -1.45 0.94
N PHE A 40 -5.50 -0.86 -0.23
CA PHE A 40 -4.91 0.45 -0.57
C PHE A 40 -5.46 1.57 0.32
N ILE A 41 -6.76 1.61 0.58
CA ILE A 41 -7.41 2.58 1.46
C ILE A 41 -6.84 2.49 2.89
N CYS A 42 -6.62 1.28 3.41
CA CYS A 42 -6.07 1.10 4.75
C CYS A 42 -4.57 1.37 4.83
N LEU A 43 -3.79 0.86 3.88
CA LEU A 43 -2.33 0.93 3.92
C LEU A 43 -1.78 2.24 3.35
N ARG A 44 -2.32 2.70 2.22
CA ARG A 44 -1.83 3.89 1.51
C ARG A 44 -2.57 5.15 1.88
N GLY A 45 -3.81 5.04 2.37
CA GLY A 45 -4.69 6.17 2.63
C GLY A 45 -5.25 6.82 1.36
N TRP A 46 -5.09 6.17 0.20
CA TRP A 46 -5.55 6.62 -1.11
C TRP A 46 -6.17 5.46 -1.87
N TYR A 47 -7.05 5.77 -2.81
CA TYR A 47 -7.55 4.84 -3.80
C TYR A 47 -7.43 5.45 -5.19
N CYS A 48 -7.06 4.63 -6.14
CA CYS A 48 -7.03 5.01 -7.55
C CYS A 48 -7.11 3.78 -8.44
N GLY A 49 -7.46 4.01 -9.68
CA GLY A 49 -7.54 2.96 -10.68
C GLY A 49 -8.23 3.45 -11.94
N ARG A 50 -8.28 2.56 -12.92
CA ARG A 50 -8.96 2.77 -14.19
C ARG A 50 -10.38 2.23 -14.11
N ALA A 51 -11.35 2.94 -14.68
CA ALA A 51 -12.73 2.50 -14.83
C ALA A 51 -13.22 2.85 -16.24
N MET A 52 -13.21 1.88 -17.13
CA MET A 52 -13.65 2.06 -18.51
C MET A 52 -14.37 0.82 -19.04
N LEU A 53 -15.20 1.05 -20.06
CA LEU A 53 -15.69 -0.01 -20.93
C LEU A 53 -14.70 -0.17 -22.09
N ALA A 54 -14.37 -1.39 -22.41
CA ALA A 54 -13.48 -1.72 -23.52
C ALA A 54 -14.16 -2.78 -24.41
N ILE A 55 -13.78 -2.79 -25.68
CA ILE A 55 -14.22 -3.81 -26.62
C ILE A 55 -13.03 -4.73 -26.87
N ASP A 56 -13.22 -6.00 -26.68
CA ASP A 56 -12.22 -7.01 -27.00
C ASP A 56 -11.99 -7.04 -28.51
N PRO A 57 -10.78 -6.78 -29.00
CA PRO A 57 -10.51 -6.78 -30.43
C PRO A 57 -10.65 -8.16 -31.09
N GLN A 58 -10.62 -9.26 -30.33
CA GLN A 58 -10.71 -10.60 -30.86
C GLN A 58 -12.18 -11.08 -30.94
N THR A 59 -12.96 -10.84 -29.88
CA THR A 59 -14.35 -11.32 -29.81
C THR A 59 -15.36 -10.27 -30.21
N GLY A 60 -15.00 -8.98 -30.19
CA GLY A 60 -15.92 -7.87 -30.39
C GLY A 60 -16.86 -7.62 -29.20
N GLU A 61 -16.70 -8.38 -28.11
CA GLU A 61 -17.53 -8.26 -26.92
C GLU A 61 -17.09 -7.06 -26.06
N THR A 62 -18.07 -6.38 -25.51
CA THR A 62 -17.81 -5.29 -24.57
C THR A 62 -17.64 -5.83 -23.16
N TYR A 63 -16.58 -5.43 -22.50
CA TYR A 63 -16.32 -5.78 -21.11
C TYR A 63 -15.98 -4.56 -20.25
N ALA A 64 -16.14 -4.68 -18.95
CA ALA A 64 -15.72 -3.65 -18.00
C ALA A 64 -14.27 -3.87 -17.59
N ASP A 65 -13.47 -2.84 -17.76
CA ASP A 65 -12.10 -2.81 -17.28
C ASP A 65 -11.99 -1.86 -16.07
N ILE A 66 -12.23 -2.43 -14.89
CA ILE A 66 -12.06 -1.72 -13.63
C ILE A 66 -10.85 -2.33 -12.93
N THR A 67 -9.72 -1.64 -13.04
CA THR A 67 -8.44 -2.12 -12.53
C THR A 67 -7.92 -1.17 -11.47
N PRO A 68 -7.79 -1.65 -10.21
CA PRO A 68 -7.21 -0.84 -9.14
C PRO A 68 -5.70 -0.73 -9.33
N TRP A 69 -5.13 0.45 -9.00
CA TRP A 69 -3.71 0.74 -9.08
C TRP A 69 -3.15 1.05 -7.70
N ASP A 70 -1.89 0.66 -7.43
CA ASP A 70 -1.22 1.09 -6.19
C ASP A 70 -0.93 2.59 -6.27
N PRO A 71 -1.47 3.40 -5.34
CA PRO A 71 -1.27 4.84 -5.33
C PRO A 71 0.20 5.29 -5.29
N LEU A 72 1.13 4.44 -4.84
CA LEU A 72 2.56 4.75 -4.87
C LEU A 72 3.14 4.84 -6.28
N HIS A 73 2.51 4.17 -7.22
CA HIS A 73 2.95 4.12 -8.62
C HIS A 73 2.10 5.00 -9.52
N VAL A 74 1.33 5.92 -8.95
CA VAL A 74 0.44 6.79 -9.69
C VAL A 74 0.83 8.25 -9.52
N SER A 75 0.97 8.95 -10.63
CA SER A 75 1.12 10.41 -10.68
C SER A 75 -0.13 11.02 -11.29
N TRP A 76 -0.52 12.21 -10.85
CA TRP A 76 -1.74 12.87 -11.30
C TRP A 76 -1.64 14.37 -11.34
N GLY A 77 -2.51 15.00 -12.10
CA GLY A 77 -2.70 16.44 -12.12
C GLY A 77 -4.17 16.81 -11.98
N MET A 78 -4.46 17.72 -11.06
CA MET A 78 -5.81 18.23 -10.84
C MET A 78 -6.02 19.54 -11.59
N GLY A 79 -7.22 19.72 -12.13
CA GLY A 79 -7.70 20.94 -12.74
C GLY A 79 -8.93 21.48 -12.03
N PRO A 80 -9.48 22.64 -12.50
CA PRO A 80 -10.68 23.25 -11.92
C PRO A 80 -11.92 22.34 -11.96
N LYS A 81 -11.96 21.41 -12.92
CA LYS A 81 -13.08 20.49 -13.14
C LYS A 81 -12.85 19.10 -12.52
N GLY A 82 -11.73 18.88 -11.83
CA GLY A 82 -11.34 17.59 -11.25
C GLY A 82 -10.04 17.06 -11.82
N LEU A 83 -9.93 15.75 -11.98
CA LEU A 83 -8.75 15.07 -12.49
C LEU A 83 -8.52 15.45 -13.97
N LYS A 84 -7.37 16.07 -14.26
CA LYS A 84 -6.98 16.49 -15.61
C LYS A 84 -6.21 15.40 -16.35
N TRP A 85 -5.35 14.70 -15.65
CA TRP A 85 -4.59 13.56 -16.16
C TRP A 85 -4.15 12.66 -15.01
N ILE A 86 -3.89 11.39 -15.33
CA ILE A 86 -3.35 10.39 -14.44
C ILE A 86 -2.36 9.51 -15.19
N CYS A 87 -1.30 9.12 -14.54
CA CYS A 87 -0.26 8.25 -15.09
C CYS A 87 0.00 7.12 -14.12
N HIS A 88 -0.10 5.90 -14.59
CA HIS A 88 0.24 4.70 -13.84
C HIS A 88 1.58 4.15 -14.32
N LYS A 89 2.53 4.01 -13.40
CA LYS A 89 3.84 3.41 -13.66
C LYS A 89 3.81 1.95 -13.26
N THR A 90 4.15 1.06 -14.17
CA THR A 90 4.32 -0.38 -13.91
C THR A 90 5.70 -0.84 -14.36
N LYS A 91 6.19 -1.93 -13.77
CA LYS A 91 7.36 -2.65 -14.28
C LYS A 91 6.87 -3.92 -14.98
N LYS A 92 7.31 -4.09 -16.22
CA LYS A 92 7.06 -5.30 -17.02
C LYS A 92 8.39 -5.85 -17.53
N THR A 93 8.46 -7.13 -17.81
CA THR A 93 9.60 -7.69 -18.51
C THR A 93 9.60 -7.19 -19.97
N LEU A 94 10.79 -7.15 -20.59
CA LEU A 94 10.88 -6.74 -21.99
C LEU A 94 10.05 -7.66 -22.90
N ALA A 95 10.03 -8.96 -22.61
CA ALA A 95 9.23 -9.93 -23.35
C ALA A 95 7.74 -9.63 -23.30
N GLU A 96 7.19 -9.28 -22.11
CA GLU A 96 5.78 -8.89 -21.97
C GLU A 96 5.45 -7.60 -22.71
N VAL A 97 6.40 -6.64 -22.72
CA VAL A 97 6.22 -5.39 -23.46
C VAL A 97 6.23 -5.64 -24.98
N GLU A 98 7.13 -6.49 -25.45
CA GLU A 98 7.22 -6.83 -26.88
C GLU A 98 6.04 -7.69 -27.36
N GLU A 99 5.48 -8.54 -26.50
CA GLU A 99 4.26 -9.27 -26.76
C GLU A 99 3.04 -8.36 -26.90
N GLU A 100 2.95 -7.32 -26.02
CA GLU A 100 1.79 -6.44 -25.98
C GLU A 100 1.86 -5.31 -27.02
N TYR A 101 3.05 -4.75 -27.28
CA TYR A 101 3.24 -3.57 -28.13
C TYR A 101 4.12 -3.77 -29.36
N GLY A 102 4.67 -4.97 -29.53
CA GLY A 102 5.59 -5.29 -30.62
C GLY A 102 7.08 -5.07 -30.28
N PRO A 103 8.00 -5.47 -31.15
CA PRO A 103 9.44 -5.37 -30.90
C PRO A 103 9.95 -3.93 -31.00
N GLY A 104 11.08 -3.63 -30.35
CA GLY A 104 11.82 -2.37 -30.51
C GLY A 104 11.94 -1.52 -29.26
N PHE A 105 11.60 -2.07 -28.08
CA PHE A 105 11.69 -1.37 -26.79
C PHE A 105 12.93 -1.73 -25.98
N ALA A 106 13.82 -2.59 -26.50
CA ALA A 106 15.13 -2.82 -25.92
C ALA A 106 15.89 -1.48 -25.80
N GLU A 107 16.54 -1.27 -24.68
CA GLU A 107 17.38 -0.09 -24.46
C GLU A 107 18.57 -0.13 -25.41
N GLU A 108 18.60 0.76 -26.38
CA GLU A 108 19.83 1.08 -27.13
C GLU A 108 20.71 1.94 -26.20
N GLY A 109 21.62 1.29 -25.48
CA GLY A 109 22.78 1.95 -24.89
C GLY A 109 22.47 2.97 -23.81
N LEU A 110 21.84 2.59 -22.72
CA LEU A 110 22.08 3.29 -21.48
C LEU A 110 23.47 2.91 -20.97
N SER A 111 24.45 3.81 -21.19
CA SER A 111 25.68 3.82 -20.44
C SER A 111 25.35 3.69 -18.96
N GLU A 112 25.99 2.72 -18.29
CA GLU A 112 25.83 2.47 -16.87
C GLU A 112 25.79 3.80 -16.09
N PRO A 113 24.77 4.05 -15.27
CA PRO A 113 24.78 5.22 -14.40
C PRO A 113 25.98 5.10 -13.48
N ALA A 114 26.82 6.12 -13.52
CA ALA A 114 28.02 6.23 -12.72
C ALA A 114 27.78 5.78 -11.27
N ASN A 115 28.58 4.84 -10.85
CA ASN A 115 28.98 4.46 -9.48
C ASN A 115 28.19 5.08 -8.30
N ASP A 116 26.96 4.81 -8.17
CA ASP A 116 26.24 5.06 -6.91
C ASP A 116 25.81 3.73 -6.29
N TRP A 117 26.74 3.12 -5.54
CA TRP A 117 26.55 1.85 -4.84
C TRP A 117 25.36 1.87 -3.87
N TYR A 118 24.92 3.05 -3.44
CA TYR A 118 23.78 3.26 -2.57
C TYR A 118 22.43 3.02 -3.30
N PHE A 119 22.35 3.42 -4.57
CA PHE A 119 21.19 3.15 -5.43
C PHE A 119 21.15 1.70 -5.91
N LYS A 120 22.29 1.08 -6.19
CA LYS A 120 22.36 -0.34 -6.59
C LYS A 120 21.79 -1.29 -5.53
N ARG A 121 21.91 -0.98 -4.24
CA ARG A 121 21.42 -1.85 -3.15
C ARG A 121 19.90 -1.73 -2.91
N GLN A 122 19.29 -0.65 -3.35
CA GLN A 122 17.83 -0.43 -3.25
C GLN A 122 17.10 -0.79 -4.56
N MET A 123 17.82 -0.93 -5.67
CA MET A 123 17.32 -1.32 -6.99
C MET A 123 17.77 -2.69 -7.46
N SER A 124 18.42 -3.49 -6.62
CA SER A 124 18.75 -4.89 -6.93
C SER A 124 17.57 -5.83 -6.69
N ASP A 125 16.39 -5.45 -7.11
CA ASP A 125 15.44 -6.40 -7.65
C ASP A 125 15.91 -6.68 -9.08
N ASP A 126 16.63 -7.75 -9.21
CA ASP A 126 17.34 -8.24 -10.40
C ASP A 126 16.38 -8.83 -11.46
N SER A 127 15.15 -8.37 -11.48
CA SER A 127 14.25 -8.55 -12.61
C SER A 127 14.50 -7.39 -13.57
N GLY A 128 15.20 -7.61 -14.65
CA GLY A 128 15.45 -6.66 -15.74
C GLY A 128 14.16 -6.10 -16.36
N GLY A 129 13.32 -5.50 -15.51
CA GLY A 129 12.01 -4.98 -15.83
C GLY A 129 12.12 -3.56 -16.35
N VAL A 130 11.38 -3.31 -17.41
CA VAL A 130 11.27 -2.02 -18.08
C VAL A 130 10.13 -1.22 -17.46
N ASP A 131 10.36 0.08 -17.24
CA ASP A 131 9.32 0.99 -16.74
C ASP A 131 8.32 1.32 -17.86
N VAL A 132 7.06 1.01 -17.62
CA VAL A 132 5.93 1.30 -18.51
C VAL A 132 5.09 2.40 -17.88
N TYR A 133 4.87 3.49 -18.59
CA TYR A 133 4.06 4.62 -18.18
C TYR A 133 2.77 4.64 -18.98
N ASP A 134 1.65 4.33 -18.33
CA ASP A 134 0.31 4.38 -18.91
C ASP A 134 -0.39 5.69 -18.51
N TRP A 135 -0.50 6.61 -19.46
CA TRP A 135 -1.00 7.97 -19.28
C TRP A 135 -2.39 8.13 -19.85
N TYR A 136 -3.26 8.71 -19.05
CA TYR A 136 -4.60 9.10 -19.46
C TYR A 136 -4.82 10.59 -19.21
N ASP A 137 -5.30 11.31 -20.22
CA ASP A 137 -5.88 12.64 -20.08
C ASP A 137 -7.40 12.61 -20.34
N GLU A 138 -8.01 13.76 -20.55
CA GLU A 138 -9.45 13.86 -20.80
C GLU A 138 -9.88 13.19 -22.13
N ALA A 139 -8.97 13.04 -23.11
CA ALA A 139 -9.29 12.57 -24.46
C ALA A 139 -8.46 11.37 -24.89
N TYR A 140 -7.19 11.31 -24.49
CA TYR A 140 -6.23 10.36 -25.03
C TYR A 140 -5.62 9.45 -23.96
N ASN A 141 -5.30 8.23 -24.38
CA ASN A 141 -4.42 7.32 -23.70
C ASN A 141 -3.09 7.25 -24.45
N ILE A 142 -1.99 7.27 -23.72
CA ILE A 142 -0.63 7.22 -24.23
C ILE A 142 0.15 6.22 -23.38
N VAL A 143 0.86 5.29 -24.01
CA VAL A 143 1.78 4.39 -23.30
C VAL A 143 3.21 4.68 -23.75
N VAL A 144 4.07 4.91 -22.78
CA VAL A 144 5.50 5.20 -23.00
C VAL A 144 6.35 4.14 -22.31
N VAL A 145 7.30 3.58 -23.03
CA VAL A 145 8.27 2.61 -22.55
C VAL A 145 9.66 3.07 -22.95
N ASN A 146 10.58 3.19 -22.02
CA ASN A 146 11.96 3.66 -22.28
C ASN A 146 12.03 4.95 -23.14
N GLY A 147 11.12 5.90 -22.90
CA GLY A 147 11.08 7.15 -23.64
C GLY A 147 10.52 7.06 -25.08
N LYS A 148 10.12 5.87 -25.53
CA LYS A 148 9.47 5.65 -26.83
C LYS A 148 7.97 5.45 -26.66
N TYR A 149 7.17 5.88 -27.62
CA TYR A 149 5.74 5.61 -27.61
C TYR A 149 5.48 4.14 -27.97
N ALA A 150 5.05 3.35 -26.98
CA ALA A 150 4.54 2.01 -27.22
C ALA A 150 3.11 2.07 -27.76
N LYS A 151 2.32 3.04 -27.25
CA LYS A 151 1.01 3.38 -27.81
C LYS A 151 0.97 4.89 -28.04
N PRO A 152 0.83 5.33 -29.30
CA PRO A 152 0.69 6.75 -29.58
C PRO A 152 -0.62 7.31 -29.01
N PRO A 153 -0.81 8.64 -28.91
CA PRO A 153 -2.03 9.25 -28.44
C PRO A 153 -3.26 8.66 -29.15
N THR A 154 -4.03 7.87 -28.44
CA THR A 154 -5.20 7.16 -28.95
C THR A 154 -6.43 7.55 -28.13
N PRO A 155 -7.55 7.94 -28.73
CA PRO A 155 -8.78 8.22 -28.01
C PRO A 155 -9.20 6.99 -27.18
N HIS A 156 -9.50 7.19 -25.89
CA HIS A 156 -9.81 6.07 -24.98
C HIS A 156 -11.30 5.83 -24.80
N THR A 157 -12.09 6.88 -24.68
CA THR A 157 -13.54 6.78 -24.47
C THR A 157 -14.26 7.89 -25.25
N PRO A 158 -15.53 7.72 -25.59
CA PRO A 158 -16.33 8.77 -26.25
C PRO A 158 -16.67 9.96 -25.32
N ILE A 159 -16.29 9.87 -24.06
CA ILE A 159 -16.51 10.93 -23.06
C ILE A 159 -15.19 11.64 -22.82
N ASN A 160 -15.16 12.97 -22.97
CA ASN A 160 -14.01 13.81 -22.66
C ASN A 160 -13.82 13.92 -21.13
N ARG A 161 -13.41 12.83 -20.51
CA ARG A 161 -13.13 12.73 -19.07
C ARG A 161 -12.11 11.62 -18.84
N VAL A 162 -11.19 11.84 -17.91
CA VAL A 162 -10.21 10.83 -17.50
C VAL A 162 -10.94 9.57 -17.03
N PRO A 163 -10.71 8.39 -17.62
CA PRO A 163 -11.42 7.16 -17.28
C PRO A 163 -10.81 6.48 -16.01
N ALA A 164 -10.71 7.26 -14.94
CA ALA A 164 -10.10 6.83 -13.71
C ALA A 164 -10.91 7.30 -12.49
N PHE A 165 -10.86 6.50 -11.44
CA PHE A 165 -11.32 6.88 -10.12
C PHE A 165 -10.10 7.20 -9.24
N PHE A 166 -10.24 8.23 -8.42
CA PHE A 166 -9.12 8.73 -7.63
C PHE A 166 -9.62 9.49 -6.40
N GLY A 167 -8.96 9.29 -5.24
CA GLY A 167 -9.28 10.04 -4.04
C GLY A 167 -8.44 9.64 -2.84
N ALA A 168 -8.51 10.50 -1.82
CA ALA A 168 -7.84 10.33 -0.53
C ALA A 168 -8.83 9.90 0.54
N VAL A 169 -8.33 9.19 1.54
CA VAL A 169 -9.05 8.85 2.77
C VAL A 169 -8.99 10.03 3.72
N GLY A 170 -10.16 10.54 4.18
CA GLY A 170 -10.22 11.64 5.12
C GLY A 170 -9.42 12.87 4.67
N PRO A 171 -9.67 13.42 3.46
CA PRO A 171 -8.88 14.51 2.94
C PRO A 171 -8.91 15.72 3.88
N LEU A 172 -7.73 16.21 4.24
CA LEU A 172 -7.61 17.43 5.01
C LEU A 172 -7.82 18.66 4.10
N PRO A 173 -8.39 19.75 4.62
CA PRO A 173 -8.50 20.99 3.87
C PRO A 173 -7.12 21.51 3.49
N LEU A 174 -6.98 22.05 2.29
CA LEU A 174 -5.75 22.67 1.83
C LEU A 174 -5.49 23.93 2.66
N ILE A 175 -4.55 23.84 3.58
CA ILE A 175 -4.11 24.98 4.39
C ILE A 175 -2.96 25.67 3.65
N GLN A 176 -3.22 26.86 3.13
CA GLN A 176 -2.18 27.69 2.54
C GLN A 176 -1.50 28.48 3.66
N SER A 177 -0.28 28.14 4.01
CA SER A 177 0.57 28.96 4.86
C SER A 177 1.67 29.64 4.02
N ARG A 178 2.14 30.83 4.44
CA ARG A 178 3.27 31.52 3.80
C ARG A 178 4.50 30.58 3.81
N GLY A 179 5.01 30.26 2.63
CA GLY A 179 6.16 29.35 2.45
C GLY A 179 5.83 27.87 2.30
N PHE A 180 4.56 27.48 2.39
CA PHE A 180 4.15 26.10 2.14
C PHE A 180 4.06 25.83 0.64
N ARG A 181 4.86 24.91 0.12
CA ARG A 181 4.74 24.49 -1.28
C ARG A 181 3.51 23.58 -1.43
N ALA A 182 2.76 23.75 -2.51
CA ALA A 182 1.55 22.95 -2.79
C ALA A 182 1.78 21.44 -2.67
N ASN A 183 2.97 20.96 -3.05
CA ASN A 183 3.34 19.56 -2.96
C ASN A 183 3.47 19.03 -1.50
N GLN A 184 3.71 19.89 -0.53
CA GLN A 184 3.77 19.49 0.88
C GLN A 184 2.38 19.27 1.47
N ASN A 185 1.36 19.98 0.97
CA ASN A 185 -0.03 19.75 1.38
C ASN A 185 -0.55 18.38 0.90
N LEU A 186 -0.12 17.93 -0.28
CA LEU A 186 -0.50 16.63 -0.81
C LEU A 186 0.04 15.46 0.02
N ALA A 187 1.23 15.60 0.63
CA ALA A 187 1.83 14.58 1.47
C ALA A 187 1.03 14.29 2.76
N HIS A 188 0.17 15.23 3.17
CA HIS A 188 -0.70 15.09 4.36
C HIS A 188 -2.15 14.78 3.99
N GLN A 189 -2.48 14.65 2.70
CA GLN A 189 -3.78 14.18 2.25
C GLN A 189 -3.78 12.66 2.15
N GLY A 190 -4.75 12.03 2.78
CA GLY A 190 -4.88 10.58 2.74
C GLY A 190 -3.95 9.87 3.71
N GLU A 191 -4.46 9.64 4.90
CA GLU A 191 -3.70 8.98 5.95
C GLU A 191 -4.00 7.48 6.00
N SER A 192 -2.93 6.68 6.02
CA SER A 192 -3.02 5.26 6.31
C SER A 192 -3.54 5.04 7.73
N ILE A 193 -4.05 3.83 8.01
CA ILE A 193 -4.47 3.47 9.37
C ILE A 193 -3.31 3.49 10.37
N PHE A 194 -2.07 3.39 9.86
CA PHE A 194 -0.83 3.41 10.65
C PHE A 194 -0.18 4.79 10.75
N ALA A 195 -0.77 5.83 10.13
CA ALA A 195 -0.15 7.15 10.03
C ALA A 195 0.11 7.78 11.41
N ALA A 196 -0.84 7.63 12.34
CA ALA A 196 -0.71 8.16 13.70
C ALA A 196 0.52 7.64 14.44
N ASN A 197 0.88 6.38 14.20
CA ASN A 197 1.97 5.69 14.91
C ASN A 197 3.27 5.59 14.09
N ARG A 198 3.33 6.16 12.88
CA ARG A 198 4.43 5.99 11.94
C ARG A 198 5.81 6.23 12.56
N ARG A 199 5.96 7.30 13.34
CA ARG A 199 7.23 7.64 13.99
C ARG A 199 7.52 6.80 15.23
N ILE A 200 6.48 6.22 15.83
CA ILE A 200 6.62 5.39 17.03
C ILE A 200 7.18 4.02 16.65
N TYR A 201 6.70 3.41 15.57
CA TYR A 201 7.16 2.08 15.12
C TYR A 201 8.68 2.02 14.90
N GLU A 202 9.29 3.04 14.29
CA GLU A 202 10.74 3.10 14.09
C GLU A 202 11.51 3.07 15.42
N LYS A 203 11.02 3.80 16.42
CA LYS A 203 11.64 3.86 17.76
C LYS A 203 11.47 2.56 18.52
N VAL A 204 10.30 1.94 18.43
CA VAL A 204 10.04 0.63 19.04
C VAL A 204 10.95 -0.42 18.43
N ASN A 205 11.06 -0.48 17.11
CA ASN A 205 11.95 -1.42 16.43
C ASN A 205 13.41 -1.24 16.86
N LEU A 206 13.87 0.00 17.00
CA LEU A 206 15.21 0.30 17.47
C LEU A 206 15.42 -0.22 18.90
N ILE A 207 14.49 0.04 19.81
CA ILE A 207 14.56 -0.41 21.21
C ILE A 207 14.55 -1.94 21.26
N LEU A 208 13.63 -2.60 20.57
CA LEU A 208 13.56 -4.06 20.53
C LEU A 208 14.83 -4.68 19.95
N SER A 209 15.40 -4.10 18.89
CA SER A 209 16.67 -4.55 18.31
C SER A 209 17.81 -4.42 19.31
N THR A 210 17.88 -3.29 20.04
CA THR A 210 18.88 -3.09 21.08
C THR A 210 18.70 -4.09 22.23
N MET A 211 17.45 -4.35 22.65
CA MET A 211 17.16 -5.36 23.67
C MET A 211 17.63 -6.75 23.24
N LEU A 212 17.34 -7.14 22.00
CA LEU A 212 17.78 -8.42 21.46
C LEU A 212 19.32 -8.53 21.41
N GLN A 213 20.01 -7.44 21.05
CA GLN A 213 21.47 -7.40 21.07
C GLN A 213 22.02 -7.55 22.50
N LEU A 214 21.41 -6.87 23.48
CA LEU A 214 21.82 -6.99 24.88
C LEU A 214 21.59 -8.42 25.41
N VAL A 215 20.46 -9.05 25.05
CA VAL A 215 20.17 -10.44 25.40
C VAL A 215 21.20 -11.38 24.74
N ALA A 216 21.54 -11.15 23.47
CA ALA A 216 22.57 -11.95 22.79
C ALA A 216 23.96 -11.78 23.42
N LEU A 217 24.33 -10.56 23.81
CA LEU A 217 25.58 -10.27 24.54
C LEU A 217 25.56 -10.85 25.95
N SER A 218 24.42 -10.89 26.64
CA SER A 218 24.30 -11.48 27.95
C SER A 218 24.48 -13.01 27.92
N ARG A 219 24.20 -13.65 26.80
CA ARG A 219 24.47 -15.08 26.61
C ARG A 219 25.98 -15.37 26.53
N ASN A 220 26.74 -14.48 25.88
CA ASN A 220 28.18 -14.58 25.72
C ASN A 220 28.82 -13.29 26.27
N HIS A 221 28.88 -13.18 27.60
CA HIS A 221 29.44 -12.00 28.25
C HIS A 221 30.89 -11.78 27.81
N PRO A 222 31.22 -10.60 27.31
CA PRO A 222 32.63 -10.27 27.10
C PRO A 222 33.33 -10.26 28.45
N PHE A 223 34.55 -10.73 28.49
CA PHE A 223 35.37 -10.78 29.66
C PHE A 223 36.73 -10.15 29.43
N PHE A 224 37.31 -9.62 30.45
CA PHE A 224 38.69 -9.15 30.46
C PHE A 224 39.55 -10.22 31.14
N TYR A 225 40.58 -10.66 30.45
CA TYR A 225 41.60 -11.49 31.03
C TYR A 225 42.71 -10.58 31.56
N VAL A 226 42.84 -10.53 32.86
CA VAL A 226 43.86 -9.71 33.52
C VAL A 226 45.06 -10.62 33.79
N SER A 227 46.18 -10.42 33.10
CA SER A 227 47.43 -11.11 33.35
C SER A 227 48.43 -10.13 33.94
N ARG A 228 49.35 -10.66 34.77
CA ARG A 228 50.40 -9.84 35.46
C ARG A 228 51.33 -9.15 34.47
N ASP A 229 51.56 -9.76 33.33
CA ASP A 229 52.49 -9.26 32.29
C ASP A 229 51.77 -8.65 31.05
N GLY A 230 50.43 -8.63 31.03
CA GLY A 230 49.63 -8.08 29.94
C GLY A 230 49.78 -8.78 28.57
N SER A 231 50.58 -9.83 28.50
CA SER A 231 50.97 -10.49 27.25
C SER A 231 50.21 -11.81 26.96
N LYS A 232 49.46 -12.31 27.87
CA LYS A 232 48.76 -13.59 27.73
C LYS A 232 47.29 -13.37 27.39
N THR A 233 46.81 -14.14 26.44
CA THR A 233 45.39 -14.30 26.14
C THR A 233 44.85 -15.59 26.66
N ALA A 234 43.61 -15.61 27.15
CA ALA A 234 42.94 -16.84 27.54
C ALA A 234 42.92 -17.83 26.36
N LYS A 235 43.50 -19.01 26.53
CA LYS A 235 43.57 -20.04 25.48
C LYS A 235 42.21 -20.71 25.23
N ASP A 236 41.40 -20.80 26.29
CA ASP A 236 40.11 -21.50 26.23
C ASP A 236 38.95 -20.51 26.34
N ASN A 237 37.90 -20.77 25.61
CA ASN A 237 36.69 -19.97 25.68
C ASN A 237 35.90 -20.34 26.95
N PRO A 238 35.78 -19.40 27.92
CA PRO A 238 35.11 -19.70 29.21
C PRO A 238 33.60 -19.90 29.04
N TRP A 239 33.02 -19.64 27.89
CA TRP A 239 31.59 -19.79 27.58
C TRP A 239 31.23 -21.18 27.02
N LEU A 240 32.20 -22.04 26.80
CA LEU A 240 31.93 -23.41 26.41
C LEU A 240 31.41 -24.19 27.66
N GLU A 241 30.31 -24.88 27.48
CA GLU A 241 29.70 -25.71 28.55
C GLU A 241 30.73 -26.71 29.06
N GLY A 242 31.02 -26.66 30.37
CA GLY A 242 32.02 -27.51 31.00
C GLY A 242 33.47 -27.05 30.82
N SER A 243 33.74 -25.86 30.27
CA SER A 243 35.11 -25.36 30.14
C SER A 243 35.69 -25.01 31.54
N GLN A 244 36.91 -25.49 31.80
CA GLN A 244 37.72 -25.10 32.94
C GLN A 244 38.90 -24.25 32.43
N VAL A 245 38.93 -22.97 32.79
CA VAL A 245 40.04 -22.10 32.44
C VAL A 245 41.06 -22.09 33.59
N PRO A 246 42.25 -22.70 33.40
CA PRO A 246 43.27 -22.68 34.43
C PRO A 246 43.85 -21.27 34.54
N LEU A 247 43.82 -20.69 35.76
CA LEU A 247 44.39 -19.40 36.08
C LEU A 247 45.67 -19.59 36.89
N ALA A 248 46.73 -18.87 36.53
CA ALA A 248 47.95 -18.79 37.33
C ALA A 248 47.77 -17.78 38.46
N GLU A 249 48.70 -17.86 39.45
CA GLU A 249 48.68 -16.90 40.56
C GLU A 249 48.82 -15.47 40.09
N GLY A 250 47.85 -14.62 40.39
CA GLY A 250 47.78 -13.21 39.98
C GLY A 250 47.06 -12.99 38.62
N GLU A 251 46.46 -14.01 38.05
CA GLU A 251 45.58 -13.91 36.87
C GLU A 251 44.12 -13.90 37.34
N GLU A 252 43.31 -13.06 36.68
CA GLU A 252 41.89 -12.92 37.01
C GLU A 252 41.07 -12.78 35.73
N ILE A 253 39.93 -13.43 35.68
CA ILE A 253 38.91 -13.17 34.66
C ILE A 253 37.89 -12.21 35.25
N ARG A 254 37.76 -11.01 34.64
CA ARG A 254 36.74 -10.05 35.01
C ARG A 254 35.69 -9.98 33.91
N LEU A 255 34.43 -10.17 34.28
CA LEU A 255 33.33 -9.94 33.39
C LEU A 255 33.27 -8.45 33.04
N ALA A 256 33.15 -8.11 31.77
CA ALA A 256 32.86 -6.75 31.38
C ALA A 256 31.48 -6.37 31.94
N GLN A 257 31.39 -5.22 32.57
CA GLN A 257 30.08 -4.70 32.95
C GLN A 257 29.34 -4.36 31.68
N LEU A 258 28.32 -5.18 31.34
CA LEU A 258 27.36 -4.82 30.30
C LEU A 258 26.52 -3.67 30.82
N LEU A 259 26.22 -2.74 29.95
CA LEU A 259 25.22 -1.70 30.23
C LEU A 259 23.90 -2.41 30.57
N GLU A 260 23.54 -2.40 31.84
CA GLU A 260 22.21 -2.84 32.24
C GLU A 260 21.19 -1.89 31.66
N MET A 261 20.14 -2.46 31.07
CA MET A 261 19.01 -1.64 30.65
C MET A 261 18.44 -0.91 31.87
N SER A 262 18.25 0.40 31.73
CA SER A 262 17.59 1.18 32.77
C SER A 262 16.26 0.52 33.17
N LYS A 263 15.97 0.44 34.47
CA LYS A 263 14.69 -0.06 34.99
C LYS A 263 13.49 0.68 34.37
N ASP A 264 13.71 1.91 33.91
CA ASP A 264 12.70 2.73 33.25
C ASP A 264 12.36 2.27 31.84
N THR A 265 13.18 1.41 31.20
CA THR A 265 12.92 0.94 29.84
C THR A 265 11.65 0.09 29.77
N GLY A 266 11.37 -0.72 30.80
CA GLY A 266 10.12 -1.48 30.88
C GLY A 266 8.89 -0.58 31.00
N ALA A 267 8.96 0.45 31.84
CA ALA A 267 7.90 1.45 31.97
C ALA A 267 7.71 2.24 30.67
N PHE A 268 8.80 2.60 30.01
CA PHE A 268 8.77 3.29 28.71
C PHE A 268 8.12 2.41 27.62
N LEU A 269 8.46 1.13 27.53
CA LEU A 269 7.81 0.20 26.60
C LEU A 269 6.31 0.10 26.86
N GLY A 270 5.89 0.09 28.12
CA GLY A 270 4.46 0.10 28.48
C GLY A 270 3.75 1.36 27.99
N LEU A 271 4.37 2.54 28.18
CA LEU A 271 3.85 3.80 27.64
C LEU A 271 3.75 3.78 26.11
N VAL A 272 4.80 3.35 25.44
CA VAL A 272 4.85 3.30 23.97
C VAL A 272 3.79 2.33 23.43
N THR A 273 3.59 1.18 24.07
CA THR A 273 2.54 0.23 23.71
C THR A 273 1.15 0.85 23.87
N ALA A 274 0.91 1.60 24.94
CA ALA A 274 -0.35 2.30 25.15
C ALA A 274 -0.59 3.39 24.08
N GLU A 275 0.44 4.14 23.69
CA GLU A 275 0.34 5.15 22.62
C GLU A 275 0.11 4.52 21.24
N ILE A 276 0.75 3.39 20.94
CA ILE A 276 0.46 2.62 19.71
C ILE A 276 -1.02 2.23 19.66
N GLN A 277 -1.60 1.83 20.77
CA GLN A 277 -3.02 1.50 20.84
C GLN A 277 -3.94 2.68 20.63
N ARG A 278 -3.57 3.86 21.12
CA ARG A 278 -4.35 5.08 20.90
C ARG A 278 -4.39 5.50 19.43
N GLY A 279 -3.30 5.27 18.71
CA GLY A 279 -3.17 5.61 17.29
C GLY A 279 -3.56 4.50 16.31
N SER A 280 -3.97 3.32 16.79
CA SER A 280 -4.38 2.17 15.98
C SER A 280 -5.77 1.67 16.38
N LEU A 281 -6.17 0.52 15.84
CA LEU A 281 -7.39 -0.14 16.29
C LEU A 281 -7.20 -0.64 17.74
N PRO A 282 -8.04 -0.21 18.69
CA PRO A 282 -7.92 -0.60 20.09
C PRO A 282 -8.20 -2.10 20.28
N TYR A 283 -7.63 -2.69 21.30
CA TYR A 283 -7.79 -4.14 21.61
C TYR A 283 -9.26 -4.57 21.82
N SER A 284 -10.13 -3.64 22.17
CA SER A 284 -11.58 -3.89 22.26
C SER A 284 -12.19 -4.38 20.94
N VAL A 285 -11.62 -4.00 19.78
CA VAL A 285 -12.02 -4.51 18.45
C VAL A 285 -11.78 -6.01 18.34
N TYR A 286 -10.70 -6.50 18.99
CA TYR A 286 -10.32 -7.91 18.99
C TYR A 286 -10.96 -8.72 20.14
N GLY A 287 -11.96 -8.13 20.82
CA GLY A 287 -12.68 -8.80 21.90
C GLY A 287 -11.93 -8.84 23.23
N GLN A 288 -10.80 -8.16 23.36
CA GLN A 288 -10.08 -8.06 24.64
C GLN A 288 -10.70 -6.98 25.51
N LEU A 289 -11.71 -7.37 26.30
CA LEU A 289 -12.35 -6.52 27.27
C LEU A 289 -11.82 -6.87 28.65
N ALA A 290 -11.34 -5.85 29.38
CA ALA A 290 -10.76 -6.03 30.73
C ALA A 290 -11.82 -6.39 31.79
N PHE A 291 -13.12 -6.16 31.52
CA PHE A 291 -14.23 -6.40 32.46
C PHE A 291 -15.53 -6.70 31.72
N GLN A 292 -16.51 -7.25 32.45
CA GLN A 292 -17.87 -7.39 31.94
C GLN A 292 -18.52 -6.00 31.82
N LEU A 293 -18.86 -5.63 30.60
CA LEU A 293 -19.48 -4.36 30.28
C LEU A 293 -20.99 -4.52 30.08
N SER A 294 -21.75 -3.51 30.47
CA SER A 294 -23.19 -3.43 30.12
C SER A 294 -23.36 -3.29 28.59
N GLY A 295 -24.49 -3.75 28.06
CA GLY A 295 -24.80 -3.60 26.62
C GLY A 295 -24.69 -2.16 26.10
N TYR A 296 -25.00 -1.18 26.93
CA TYR A 296 -24.84 0.25 26.60
C TYR A 296 -23.34 0.63 26.46
N ALA A 297 -22.50 0.19 27.39
CA ALA A 297 -21.06 0.44 27.36
C ALA A 297 -20.40 -0.24 26.15
N VAL A 298 -20.86 -1.44 25.78
CA VAL A 298 -20.39 -2.14 24.56
C VAL A 298 -20.74 -1.35 23.30
N ASN A 299 -21.97 -0.77 23.23
CA ASN A 299 -22.35 0.06 22.08
C ASN A 299 -21.53 1.36 21.98
N LEU A 300 -21.23 2.01 23.10
CA LEU A 300 -20.35 3.19 23.10
C LEU A 300 -18.92 2.84 22.67
N LEU A 301 -18.40 1.72 23.15
CA LEU A 301 -17.09 1.22 22.71
C LEU A 301 -17.08 0.92 21.22
N LYS A 302 -18.13 0.27 20.70
CA LYS A 302 -18.27 0.01 19.28
C LYS A 302 -18.26 1.31 18.46
N GLN A 303 -19.03 2.32 18.86
CA GLN A 303 -19.03 3.63 18.20
C GLN A 303 -17.64 4.29 18.22
N ALA A 304 -16.94 4.21 19.35
CA ALA A 304 -15.58 4.74 19.47
C ALA A 304 -14.56 3.98 18.57
N THR A 305 -14.74 2.66 18.41
CA THR A 305 -13.91 1.85 17.54
C THR A 305 -14.22 2.03 16.06
N ASP A 306 -15.46 2.39 15.73
CA ASP A 306 -15.87 2.66 14.36
C ASP A 306 -15.34 4.02 13.84
N ALA A 307 -15.05 4.97 14.74
CA ALA A 307 -14.57 6.31 14.38
C ALA A 307 -13.32 6.33 13.50
N PRO A 308 -12.24 5.55 13.74
CA PRO A 308 -11.10 5.45 12.84
C PRO A 308 -11.42 4.79 11.50
N VAL A 309 -12.46 3.94 11.43
CA VAL A 309 -12.84 3.20 10.23
C VAL A 309 -13.75 4.03 9.32
N LEU A 310 -14.55 4.93 9.90
CA LEU A 310 -15.53 5.74 9.18
C LEU A 310 -14.97 6.49 7.95
N PRO A 311 -13.81 7.18 8.00
CA PRO A 311 -13.26 7.85 6.82
C PRO A 311 -12.93 6.87 5.69
N ARG A 312 -12.58 5.62 6.03
CA ARG A 312 -12.25 4.55 5.07
C ARG A 312 -13.50 4.00 4.42
N GLN A 313 -14.56 3.81 5.17
CA GLN A 313 -15.89 3.46 4.62
C GLN A 313 -16.38 4.53 3.65
N GLN A 314 -16.30 5.81 4.03
CA GLN A 314 -16.66 6.92 3.16
C GLN A 314 -15.79 6.95 1.88
N ALA A 315 -14.51 6.60 1.99
CA ALA A 315 -13.62 6.50 0.84
C ALA A 315 -14.06 5.38 -0.13
N ILE A 316 -14.44 4.21 0.39
CA ILE A 316 -14.97 3.09 -0.42
C ILE A 316 -16.28 3.49 -1.10
N GLU A 317 -17.20 4.13 -0.38
CA GLU A 317 -18.47 4.63 -0.95
C GLU A 317 -18.23 5.66 -2.07
N ASN A 318 -17.30 6.59 -1.85
CA ASN A 318 -16.93 7.59 -2.86
C ASN A 318 -16.26 6.94 -4.08
N CYS A 319 -15.38 5.95 -3.86
CA CYS A 319 -14.76 5.16 -4.91
C CYS A 319 -15.82 4.44 -5.74
N GLY A 320 -16.73 3.71 -5.09
CA GLY A 320 -17.84 3.01 -5.76
C GLY A 320 -18.73 3.96 -6.56
N ARG A 321 -19.02 5.15 -6.02
CA ARG A 321 -19.79 6.20 -6.73
C ARG A 321 -19.05 6.71 -7.97
N GLN A 322 -17.74 6.92 -7.90
CA GLN A 322 -16.93 7.35 -9.05
C GLN A 322 -16.92 6.28 -10.14
N ILE A 323 -16.70 5.01 -9.77
CA ILE A 323 -16.74 3.87 -10.71
C ILE A 323 -18.11 3.77 -11.37
N ALA A 324 -19.18 3.76 -10.57
CA ALA A 324 -20.54 3.65 -11.07
C ALA A 324 -20.92 4.76 -12.06
N ASN A 325 -20.55 6.02 -11.71
CA ASN A 325 -20.78 7.14 -12.60
C ASN A 325 -19.96 7.03 -13.90
N ALA A 326 -18.66 6.68 -13.79
CA ALA A 326 -17.79 6.55 -14.97
C ALA A 326 -18.33 5.50 -15.96
N ILE A 327 -18.74 4.35 -15.46
CA ILE A 327 -19.28 3.26 -16.30
C ILE A 327 -20.67 3.60 -16.85
N CYS A 328 -21.57 4.16 -16.04
CA CYS A 328 -22.89 4.57 -16.50
C CYS A 328 -22.83 5.66 -17.59
N ASP A 329 -21.95 6.65 -17.40
CA ASP A 329 -21.78 7.74 -18.35
C ASP A 329 -21.23 7.20 -19.69
N GLN A 330 -20.26 6.29 -19.66
CA GLN A 330 -19.73 5.65 -20.86
C GLN A 330 -20.81 4.80 -21.57
N PHE A 331 -21.53 3.97 -20.83
CA PHE A 331 -22.59 3.14 -21.39
C PHE A 331 -23.72 3.96 -22.01
N ALA A 332 -24.05 5.10 -21.39
CA ALA A 332 -25.11 5.99 -21.89
C ALA A 332 -24.80 6.65 -23.25
N THR A 333 -23.53 6.62 -23.70
CA THR A 333 -23.18 7.11 -25.05
C THR A 333 -23.66 6.21 -26.16
N GLY A 334 -23.98 4.94 -25.88
CA GLY A 334 -24.39 3.94 -26.87
C GLY A 334 -23.24 3.42 -27.75
N ALA A 335 -22.01 3.82 -27.50
CA ALA A 335 -20.86 3.42 -28.33
C ALA A 335 -20.41 1.97 -28.11
N TYR A 336 -20.84 1.36 -27.03
CA TYR A 336 -20.38 0.01 -26.61
C TYR A 336 -21.37 -1.11 -26.90
N GLY A 337 -22.49 -0.84 -27.57
CA GLY A 337 -23.47 -1.86 -27.90
C GLY A 337 -24.20 -2.47 -26.72
N THR A 338 -24.51 -3.77 -26.80
CA THR A 338 -25.15 -4.53 -25.72
C THR A 338 -24.12 -5.22 -24.85
N LEU A 339 -24.35 -5.22 -23.55
CA LEU A 339 -23.53 -5.85 -22.55
C LEU A 339 -24.31 -6.98 -21.91
N GLU A 340 -23.84 -8.21 -22.05
CA GLU A 340 -24.44 -9.35 -21.36
C GLU A 340 -23.88 -9.40 -19.93
N LEU A 341 -24.76 -9.30 -18.95
CA LEU A 341 -24.42 -9.31 -17.53
C LEU A 341 -25.19 -10.41 -16.82
N GLN A 342 -24.47 -11.21 -16.06
CA GLN A 342 -25.07 -12.17 -15.14
C GLN A 342 -25.16 -11.57 -13.74
N GLY A 343 -26.32 -11.61 -13.16
CA GLY A 343 -26.54 -11.08 -11.83
C GLY A 343 -27.37 -12.02 -10.96
N TRP A 344 -27.24 -11.80 -9.66
CA TRP A 344 -28.05 -12.49 -8.65
C TRP A 344 -28.99 -11.48 -7.98
N SER A 345 -30.27 -11.78 -7.91
CA SER A 345 -31.15 -11.17 -6.90
C SER A 345 -31.46 -12.22 -5.84
N GLN A 346 -31.80 -11.78 -4.63
CA GLN A 346 -32.09 -12.69 -3.50
C GLN A 346 -33.11 -13.80 -3.81
N ASN A 347 -33.85 -13.70 -4.90
CA ASN A 347 -34.89 -14.66 -5.28
C ASN A 347 -34.85 -15.11 -6.76
N ARG A 348 -34.02 -14.57 -7.64
CA ARG A 348 -33.98 -14.90 -9.06
C ARG A 348 -32.64 -14.49 -9.69
N ASP A 349 -32.15 -15.35 -10.59
CA ASP A 349 -31.13 -14.97 -11.57
C ASP A 349 -31.69 -13.96 -12.57
N TRP A 350 -30.90 -12.97 -12.99
CA TRP A 350 -31.31 -11.97 -13.97
C TRP A 350 -30.17 -11.62 -14.92
#